data_d0bde03c5dc4795589d17d1847d44a70
#
_entry.id   d0bde03c5dc4795589d17d1847d44a70
#
_cell.length_a   1.000
_cell.length_b   1.000
_cell.length_c   1.000
_cell.angle_alpha   90.00
_cell.angle_beta   90.00
_cell.angle_gamma   90.00
#
_symmetry.space_group_name_H-M   'P 1'
#
loop_
_entity.id
_entity.type
_entity.pdbx_description
1 polymer ?
#
loop_
_entity_poly.entity_id
_entity_poly.type
_entity_poly.pdbx_seq_one_letter_code
_entity_poly.pdbx_strand_id
1 'polypeptide(L)'
;MKQALYKGPDISKHNGNVNIKKVRDAGYKRIGIRAGYGKNNVDEKYVSNALACVNLGVLAIIYWFSYAFSELMARNEGDYCCDQVEKYWEKCPVAYDCEYDTVRYARTKGVNITKELATNMAIAFLSRVKERGHVPVIYTNRDYLKNYFDMDKIVAALGKVYVWYARYGVSLSEAELNLADIWQYTSSGVVPGISGKCDINIFYTDFEMVSVPAEREEVCNINIQNFQRAANADGYRDAKGRKLAEDGKDGPNTQYVRRQICLQAKKFGLTYKVGSTGEVVKWWQTRCNEILGHDQSVDGKYGKDAR
;
A
#
# COMPACT_ATOMS: atom_id res chain seq x y z
N MET A 1 2.51 29.43 18.23
CA MET A 1 2.34 29.02 16.82
C MET A 1 3.03 27.68 16.63
N LYS A 2 2.38 26.73 15.95
CA LYS A 2 2.95 25.42 15.58
C LYS A 2 4.14 25.64 14.65
N GLN A 3 5.31 25.09 14.97
CA GLN A 3 6.54 25.32 14.20
C GLN A 3 6.65 24.29 13.07
N ALA A 4 7.00 24.73 11.87
CA ALA A 4 7.34 23.84 10.76
C ALA A 4 8.65 23.12 11.05
N LEU A 5 8.63 21.79 11.00
CA LEU A 5 9.80 20.94 11.25
C LEU A 5 10.53 20.59 9.95
N TYR A 6 9.77 20.20 8.93
CA TYR A 6 10.31 19.72 7.66
C TYR A 6 9.46 20.18 6.48
N LYS A 7 10.07 20.18 5.30
CA LYS A 7 9.38 20.23 4.00
C LYS A 7 9.66 18.95 3.22
N GLY A 8 8.70 18.55 2.38
CA GLY A 8 8.88 17.42 1.50
C GLY A 8 7.83 17.32 0.40
N PRO A 9 8.20 16.81 -0.78
CA PRO A 9 7.22 16.49 -1.80
C PRO A 9 6.41 15.26 -1.43
N ASP A 10 5.27 15.07 -2.07
CA ASP A 10 4.69 13.74 -2.21
C ASP A 10 4.70 13.31 -3.68
N ILE A 11 4.90 12.02 -3.88
CA ILE A 11 5.20 11.42 -5.18
C ILE A 11 4.44 10.12 -5.43
N SER A 12 4.22 9.88 -6.72
CA SER A 12 3.60 8.67 -7.23
C SER A 12 4.15 8.33 -8.62
N LYS A 13 3.59 7.37 -9.30
CA LYS A 13 3.92 7.05 -10.70
C LYS A 13 3.80 8.26 -11.64
N HIS A 14 2.96 9.24 -11.30
CA HIS A 14 2.75 10.43 -12.13
C HIS A 14 3.97 11.36 -12.19
N ASN A 15 4.88 11.25 -11.21
CA ASN A 15 6.14 11.99 -11.20
C ASN A 15 7.27 11.27 -11.96
N GLY A 16 6.98 10.11 -12.57
CA GLY A 16 7.94 9.32 -13.31
C GLY A 16 9.08 8.76 -12.44
N ASN A 17 10.30 8.83 -12.96
CA ASN A 17 11.48 8.40 -12.22
C ASN A 17 12.00 9.55 -11.34
N VAL A 18 11.86 9.40 -10.03
CA VAL A 18 12.33 10.37 -9.05
C VAL A 18 13.74 10.01 -8.57
N ASN A 19 14.63 10.99 -8.54
CA ASN A 19 15.96 10.84 -7.96
C ASN A 19 15.93 11.25 -6.47
N ILE A 20 15.60 10.29 -5.59
CA ILE A 20 15.48 10.52 -4.14
C ILE A 20 16.76 11.10 -3.53
N LYS A 21 17.95 10.74 -4.05
CA LYS A 21 19.22 11.32 -3.58
C LYS A 21 19.25 12.83 -3.82
N LYS A 22 18.87 13.29 -5.02
CA LYS A 22 18.84 14.73 -5.34
C LYS A 22 17.77 15.45 -4.49
N VAL A 23 16.63 14.82 -4.27
CA VAL A 23 15.58 15.37 -3.39
C VAL A 23 16.12 15.57 -1.97
N ARG A 24 16.74 14.54 -1.39
CA ARG A 24 17.37 14.62 -0.06
C ARG A 24 18.47 15.69 0.00
N ASP A 25 19.36 15.70 -0.97
CA ASP A 25 20.51 16.62 -1.02
C ASP A 25 20.06 18.08 -1.18
N ALA A 26 18.85 18.31 -1.72
CA ALA A 26 18.19 19.61 -1.75
C ALA A 26 17.51 20.00 -0.43
N GLY A 27 17.67 19.19 0.63
CA GLY A 27 17.17 19.48 1.98
C GLY A 27 15.81 18.85 2.33
N TYR A 28 15.17 18.12 1.41
CA TYR A 28 13.90 17.45 1.65
C TYR A 28 14.13 16.08 2.30
N LYS A 29 14.01 16.01 3.61
CA LYS A 29 14.25 14.79 4.41
C LYS A 29 12.99 13.96 4.67
N ARG A 30 11.84 14.42 4.21
CA ARG A 30 10.54 13.76 4.33
C ARG A 30 9.87 13.73 2.97
N ILE A 31 9.26 12.59 2.61
CA ILE A 31 8.61 12.40 1.30
C ILE A 31 7.31 11.62 1.50
N GLY A 32 6.21 12.10 0.91
CA GLY A 32 5.00 11.31 0.73
C GLY A 32 5.20 10.31 -0.42
N ILE A 33 4.80 9.05 -0.26
CA ILE A 33 4.92 8.03 -1.31
C ILE A 33 3.60 7.28 -1.46
N ARG A 34 3.02 7.28 -2.66
CA ARG A 34 1.87 6.44 -2.94
C ARG A 34 2.28 4.97 -2.99
N ALA A 35 1.74 4.15 -2.06
CA ALA A 35 1.95 2.71 -2.11
C ALA A 35 1.11 2.05 -3.20
N GLY A 36 -0.10 2.57 -3.41
CA GLY A 36 -1.01 2.02 -4.39
C GLY A 36 -2.38 2.69 -4.39
N TYR A 37 -3.33 2.04 -5.02
CA TYR A 37 -4.69 2.57 -5.15
C TYR A 37 -5.73 1.46 -5.37
N GLY A 38 -6.94 1.69 -4.89
CA GLY A 38 -8.07 0.79 -5.06
C GLY A 38 -7.81 -0.60 -4.49
N LYS A 39 -8.46 -1.60 -5.04
CA LYS A 39 -8.55 -2.93 -4.43
C LYS A 39 -7.18 -3.57 -4.12
N ASN A 40 -6.20 -3.49 -5.03
CA ASN A 40 -4.89 -4.15 -4.88
C ASN A 40 -3.87 -3.69 -5.94
N ASN A 41 -3.94 -2.43 -6.37
CA ASN A 41 -3.01 -1.93 -7.38
C ASN A 41 -1.83 -1.24 -6.69
N VAL A 42 -0.67 -1.87 -6.70
CA VAL A 42 0.57 -1.24 -6.24
C VAL A 42 0.99 -0.16 -7.24
N ASP A 43 1.39 1.00 -6.75
CA ASP A 43 1.94 2.06 -7.61
C ASP A 43 3.23 1.58 -8.30
N GLU A 44 3.34 1.81 -9.60
CA GLU A 44 4.44 1.30 -10.43
C GLU A 44 5.82 1.79 -9.96
N LYS A 45 5.88 2.91 -9.24
CA LYS A 45 7.12 3.50 -8.72
C LYS A 45 7.31 3.28 -7.21
N TYR A 46 6.33 2.66 -6.54
CA TYR A 46 6.39 2.47 -5.09
C TYR A 46 7.66 1.76 -4.64
N VAL A 47 7.91 0.58 -5.21
CA VAL A 47 9.05 -0.27 -4.81
C VAL A 47 10.38 0.48 -4.95
N SER A 48 10.60 1.14 -6.09
CA SER A 48 11.84 1.88 -6.33
C SER A 48 12.00 3.08 -5.40
N ASN A 49 10.91 3.81 -5.15
CA ASN A 49 10.91 4.97 -4.26
C ASN A 49 11.11 4.56 -2.81
N ALA A 50 10.42 3.51 -2.35
CA ALA A 50 10.53 2.98 -0.99
C ALA A 50 11.95 2.51 -0.68
N LEU A 51 12.53 1.66 -1.55
CA LEU A 51 13.92 1.20 -1.42
C LEU A 51 14.92 2.37 -1.40
N ALA A 52 14.74 3.36 -2.28
CA ALA A 52 15.62 4.52 -2.28
C ALA A 52 15.51 5.34 -0.98
N CYS A 53 14.30 5.50 -0.43
CA CYS A 53 14.10 6.20 0.85
C CYS A 53 14.78 5.43 2.00
N VAL A 54 14.57 4.13 2.12
CA VAL A 54 15.21 3.30 3.15
C VAL A 54 16.74 3.38 3.05
N ASN A 55 17.30 3.16 1.86
CA ASN A 55 18.75 3.15 1.64
C ASN A 55 19.41 4.52 1.88
N LEU A 56 18.68 5.60 1.70
CA LEU A 56 19.20 6.97 1.86
C LEU A 56 18.83 7.61 3.20
N GLY A 57 18.12 6.90 4.08
CA GLY A 57 17.64 7.44 5.36
C GLY A 57 16.64 8.58 5.20
N VAL A 58 15.86 8.58 4.12
CA VAL A 58 14.79 9.55 3.89
C VAL A 58 13.51 9.01 4.51
N LEU A 59 12.89 9.79 5.38
CA LEU A 59 11.69 9.37 6.09
C LEU A 59 10.46 9.53 5.19
N ALA A 60 9.65 8.48 5.10
CA ALA A 60 8.49 8.46 4.23
C ALA A 60 7.16 8.53 5.02
N ILE A 61 6.17 9.19 4.45
CA ILE A 61 4.77 8.94 4.77
C ILE A 61 4.14 8.21 3.61
N ILE A 62 3.48 7.11 3.88
CA ILE A 62 2.89 6.27 2.84
C ILE A 62 1.42 6.61 2.70
N TYR A 63 0.90 6.68 1.48
CA TYR A 63 -0.52 6.87 1.26
C TYR A 63 -1.10 5.86 0.27
N TRP A 64 -2.38 5.54 0.47
CA TRP A 64 -3.18 4.69 -0.39
C TRP A 64 -4.37 5.45 -0.93
N PHE A 65 -4.42 5.61 -2.26
CA PHE A 65 -5.54 6.27 -2.92
C PHE A 65 -6.73 5.31 -2.97
N SER A 66 -7.76 5.60 -2.21
CA SER A 66 -8.91 4.70 -2.08
C SER A 66 -9.89 4.82 -3.24
N TYR A 67 -10.33 3.68 -3.73
CA TYR A 67 -11.51 3.53 -4.58
C TYR A 67 -12.60 2.70 -3.91
N ALA A 68 -12.54 2.55 -2.59
CA ALA A 68 -13.55 1.87 -1.83
C ALA A 68 -14.89 2.61 -1.89
N PHE A 69 -15.97 1.85 -1.92
CA PHE A 69 -17.34 2.35 -1.78
C PHE A 69 -18.15 1.52 -0.77
N SER A 70 -17.47 0.79 0.09
CA SER A 70 -17.99 0.12 1.28
C SER A 70 -16.90 0.01 2.34
N GLU A 71 -17.31 -0.15 3.60
CA GLU A 71 -16.42 -0.37 4.74
C GLU A 71 -15.52 -1.59 4.56
N LEU A 72 -16.07 -2.70 4.06
CA LEU A 72 -15.29 -3.91 3.79
C LEU A 72 -14.20 -3.68 2.73
N MET A 73 -14.51 -2.92 1.68
CA MET A 73 -13.51 -2.58 0.66
C MET A 73 -12.40 -1.71 1.25
N ALA A 74 -12.75 -0.68 2.03
CA ALA A 74 -11.77 0.18 2.68
C ALA A 74 -10.88 -0.60 3.67
N ARG A 75 -11.47 -1.52 4.44
CA ARG A 75 -10.72 -2.44 5.31
C ARG A 75 -9.70 -3.27 4.52
N ASN A 76 -10.14 -3.87 3.41
CA ASN A 76 -9.26 -4.69 2.56
C ASN A 76 -8.16 -3.85 1.89
N GLU A 77 -8.45 -2.61 1.50
CA GLU A 77 -7.44 -1.66 1.01
C GLU A 77 -6.41 -1.34 2.10
N GLY A 78 -6.85 -1.18 3.36
CA GLY A 78 -5.98 -0.97 4.51
C GLY A 78 -5.05 -2.15 4.76
N ASP A 79 -5.58 -3.38 4.73
CA ASP A 79 -4.77 -4.61 4.84
C ASP A 79 -3.72 -4.68 3.73
N TYR A 80 -4.15 -4.48 2.49
CA TYR A 80 -3.26 -4.57 1.35
C TYR A 80 -2.19 -3.47 1.34
N CYS A 81 -2.54 -2.26 1.77
CA CYS A 81 -1.59 -1.18 1.95
C CYS A 81 -0.51 -1.57 2.98
N CYS A 82 -0.92 -2.05 4.14
CA CYS A 82 0.02 -2.48 5.19
C CYS A 82 0.93 -3.62 4.71
N ASP A 83 0.41 -4.59 3.94
CA ASP A 83 1.23 -5.65 3.33
C ASP A 83 2.35 -5.10 2.42
N GLN A 84 2.13 -3.95 1.76
CA GLN A 84 3.18 -3.32 0.98
C GLN A 84 4.16 -2.54 1.86
N VAL A 85 3.64 -1.87 2.88
CA VAL A 85 4.43 -1.02 3.80
C VAL A 85 5.41 -1.85 4.61
N GLU A 86 4.98 -2.98 5.17
CA GLU A 86 5.76 -3.84 6.06
C GLU A 86 6.97 -4.50 5.39
N LYS A 87 7.05 -4.44 4.06
CA LYS A 87 8.24 -4.86 3.31
C LYS A 87 9.44 -3.92 3.53
N TYR A 88 9.19 -2.69 3.96
CA TYR A 88 10.19 -1.63 4.08
C TYR A 88 10.24 -0.99 5.47
N TRP A 89 9.12 -0.94 6.17
CA TRP A 89 9.01 -0.30 7.47
C TRP A 89 8.22 -1.16 8.46
N GLU A 90 8.80 -1.37 9.64
CA GLU A 90 8.10 -1.99 10.77
C GLU A 90 7.07 -1.02 11.36
N LYS A 91 7.38 0.28 11.31
CA LYS A 91 6.48 1.35 11.73
C LYS A 91 6.66 2.58 10.86
N CYS A 92 5.58 3.10 10.33
CA CYS A 92 5.57 4.38 9.62
C CYS A 92 4.17 5.00 9.61
N PRO A 93 4.03 6.30 9.29
CA PRO A 93 2.73 6.91 9.05
C PRO A 93 2.14 6.40 7.74
N VAL A 94 0.87 5.98 7.81
CA VAL A 94 0.09 5.49 6.66
C VAL A 94 -1.19 6.28 6.55
N ALA A 95 -1.38 6.92 5.40
CA ALA A 95 -2.50 7.81 5.14
C ALA A 95 -3.60 7.15 4.30
N TYR A 96 -4.83 7.30 4.77
CA TYR A 96 -6.04 7.04 3.99
C TYR A 96 -6.33 8.26 3.12
N ASP A 97 -6.32 8.07 1.82
CA ASP A 97 -6.54 9.10 0.82
C ASP A 97 -7.82 8.82 0.04
N CYS A 98 -8.90 9.52 0.41
CA CYS A 98 -10.22 9.42 -0.21
C CYS A 98 -10.61 10.79 -0.76
N GLU A 99 -10.76 10.87 -2.08
CA GLU A 99 -10.97 12.12 -2.78
C GLU A 99 -12.20 12.09 -3.72
N TYR A 100 -12.39 13.19 -4.46
CA TYR A 100 -13.51 13.33 -5.40
C TYR A 100 -13.55 12.23 -6.46
N ASP A 101 -12.41 11.67 -6.87
CA ASP A 101 -12.36 10.53 -7.78
C ASP A 101 -12.93 9.26 -7.16
N THR A 102 -12.72 9.05 -5.85
CA THR A 102 -13.38 7.98 -5.09
C THR A 102 -14.90 8.14 -5.14
N VAL A 103 -15.39 9.35 -4.88
CA VAL A 103 -16.84 9.66 -4.90
C VAL A 103 -17.41 9.47 -6.31
N ARG A 104 -16.69 9.95 -7.34
CA ARG A 104 -17.12 9.77 -8.74
C ARG A 104 -17.17 8.30 -9.13
N TYR A 105 -16.14 7.54 -8.76
CA TYR A 105 -16.10 6.10 -9.03
C TYR A 105 -17.22 5.34 -8.33
N ALA A 106 -17.49 5.62 -7.06
CA ALA A 106 -18.59 5.01 -6.31
C ALA A 106 -19.95 5.24 -6.99
N ARG A 107 -20.20 6.45 -7.51
CA ARG A 107 -21.43 6.76 -8.26
C ARG A 107 -21.56 5.91 -9.51
N THR A 108 -20.47 5.57 -10.23
CA THR A 108 -20.54 4.64 -11.37
C THR A 108 -20.92 3.21 -10.97
N LYS A 109 -20.82 2.89 -9.67
CA LYS A 109 -21.22 1.61 -9.07
C LYS A 109 -22.60 1.68 -8.39
N GLY A 110 -23.32 2.80 -8.57
CA GLY A 110 -24.64 3.02 -7.96
C GLY A 110 -24.59 3.38 -6.46
N VAL A 111 -23.39 3.72 -5.93
CA VAL A 111 -23.23 4.08 -4.50
C VAL A 111 -23.02 5.57 -4.36
N ASN A 112 -23.84 6.20 -3.51
CA ASN A 112 -23.62 7.58 -3.09
C ASN A 112 -22.87 7.58 -1.74
N ILE A 113 -21.64 8.09 -1.75
CA ILE A 113 -20.84 8.21 -0.53
C ILE A 113 -21.39 9.36 0.31
N THR A 114 -22.08 9.01 1.39
CA THR A 114 -22.55 9.94 2.42
C THR A 114 -21.42 10.24 3.42
N LYS A 115 -21.63 11.26 4.26
CA LYS A 115 -20.68 11.58 5.35
C LYS A 115 -20.48 10.39 6.29
N GLU A 116 -21.55 9.70 6.62
CA GLU A 116 -21.52 8.51 7.46
C GLU A 116 -20.69 7.39 6.80
N LEU A 117 -20.97 7.06 5.54
CA LEU A 117 -20.24 6.02 4.83
C LEU A 117 -18.74 6.37 4.68
N ALA A 118 -18.42 7.61 4.31
CA ALA A 118 -17.03 8.06 4.19
C ALA A 118 -16.29 7.98 5.54
N THR A 119 -16.95 8.37 6.62
CA THR A 119 -16.42 8.25 8.00
C THR A 119 -16.14 6.80 8.36
N ASN A 120 -17.10 5.91 8.12
CA ASN A 120 -16.98 4.49 8.44
C ASN A 120 -15.88 3.82 7.58
N MET A 121 -15.76 4.18 6.29
CA MET A 121 -14.66 3.72 5.44
C MET A 121 -13.29 4.17 5.96
N ALA A 122 -13.17 5.44 6.39
CA ALA A 122 -11.93 5.94 6.99
C ALA A 122 -11.59 5.18 8.27
N ILE A 123 -12.58 4.93 9.16
CA ILE A 123 -12.39 4.12 10.36
C ILE A 123 -11.94 2.71 9.99
N ALA A 124 -12.59 2.07 9.02
CA ALA A 124 -12.28 0.69 8.61
C ALA A 124 -10.83 0.55 8.08
N PHE A 125 -10.37 1.48 7.23
CA PHE A 125 -8.98 1.50 6.73
C PHE A 125 -7.98 1.79 7.85
N LEU A 126 -8.20 2.86 8.60
CA LEU A 126 -7.26 3.32 9.62
C LEU A 126 -7.20 2.40 10.85
N SER A 127 -8.28 1.62 11.13
CA SER A 127 -8.23 0.55 12.12
C SER A 127 -7.17 -0.48 11.75
N ARG A 128 -7.11 -0.89 10.47
CA ARG A 128 -6.09 -1.85 10.02
C ARG A 128 -4.68 -1.28 10.15
N VAL A 129 -4.50 -0.02 9.78
CA VAL A 129 -3.22 0.69 9.95
C VAL A 129 -2.76 0.65 11.41
N LYS A 130 -3.68 0.97 12.35
CA LYS A 130 -3.39 0.99 13.78
C LYS A 130 -3.17 -0.42 14.34
N GLU A 131 -4.01 -1.40 14.00
CA GLU A 131 -3.92 -2.78 14.44
C GLU A 131 -2.58 -3.43 14.03
N ARG A 132 -2.02 -2.99 12.90
CA ARG A 132 -0.73 -3.45 12.38
C ARG A 132 0.47 -2.63 12.88
N GLY A 133 0.27 -1.75 13.86
CA GLY A 133 1.34 -1.00 14.53
C GLY A 133 1.83 0.24 13.80
N HIS A 134 1.20 0.61 12.69
CA HIS A 134 1.51 1.84 11.95
C HIS A 134 0.78 3.05 12.54
N VAL A 135 1.20 4.24 12.11
CA VAL A 135 0.63 5.50 12.58
C VAL A 135 -0.51 5.93 11.64
N PRO A 136 -1.76 5.98 12.12
CA PRO A 136 -2.90 6.33 11.27
C PRO A 136 -2.91 7.82 10.93
N VAL A 137 -3.00 8.11 9.62
CA VAL A 137 -3.10 9.46 9.07
C VAL A 137 -4.32 9.54 8.16
N ILE A 138 -5.06 10.64 8.20
CA ILE A 138 -6.11 10.92 7.24
C ILE A 138 -5.70 12.08 6.35
N TYR A 139 -5.68 11.85 5.02
CA TYR A 139 -5.55 12.93 4.05
C TYR A 139 -6.93 13.56 3.84
N THR A 140 -7.00 14.87 3.91
CA THR A 140 -8.27 15.60 3.84
C THR A 140 -8.08 17.05 3.40
N ASN A 141 -9.20 17.71 3.08
CA ASN A 141 -9.27 19.13 2.79
C ASN A 141 -10.48 19.74 3.51
N ARG A 142 -10.68 21.05 3.35
CA ARG A 142 -11.76 21.79 4.01
C ARG A 142 -13.16 21.25 3.68
N ASP A 143 -13.39 20.85 2.42
CA ASP A 143 -14.67 20.32 1.98
C ASP A 143 -14.94 18.94 2.59
N TYR A 144 -13.91 18.08 2.59
CA TYR A 144 -14.03 16.73 3.17
C TYR A 144 -14.26 16.76 4.67
N LEU A 145 -13.61 17.64 5.41
CA LEU A 145 -13.88 17.84 6.85
C LEU A 145 -15.31 18.29 7.12
N LYS A 146 -15.87 19.10 6.22
CA LYS A 146 -17.26 19.58 6.39
C LYS A 146 -18.27 18.52 5.97
N ASN A 147 -18.08 17.89 4.81
CA ASN A 147 -19.14 17.18 4.10
C ASN A 147 -18.97 15.66 4.08
N TYR A 148 -17.75 15.13 4.32
CA TYR A 148 -17.48 13.70 4.18
C TYR A 148 -16.91 13.05 5.44
N PHE A 149 -16.13 13.74 6.28
CA PHE A 149 -15.55 13.13 7.46
C PHE A 149 -16.11 13.73 8.75
N ASP A 150 -16.55 12.85 9.65
CA ASP A 150 -16.84 13.17 11.03
C ASP A 150 -15.61 12.83 11.88
N MET A 151 -14.74 13.84 12.08
CA MET A 151 -13.47 13.64 12.79
C MET A 151 -13.66 13.22 14.24
N ASP A 152 -14.75 13.65 14.90
CA ASP A 152 -15.04 13.27 16.28
C ASP A 152 -15.33 11.78 16.38
N LYS A 153 -16.11 11.23 15.43
CA LYS A 153 -16.35 9.79 15.35
C LYS A 153 -15.08 9.00 15.01
N ILE A 154 -14.25 9.51 14.10
CA ILE A 154 -12.99 8.86 13.74
C ILE A 154 -12.06 8.80 14.97
N VAL A 155 -11.92 9.91 15.69
CA VAL A 155 -11.10 9.99 16.91
C VAL A 155 -11.68 9.16 18.03
N ALA A 156 -13.00 9.14 18.21
CA ALA A 156 -13.65 8.29 19.22
C ALA A 156 -13.39 6.80 18.97
N ALA A 157 -13.40 6.37 17.71
CA ALA A 157 -13.17 4.97 17.34
C ALA A 157 -11.68 4.56 17.41
N LEU A 158 -10.77 5.44 17.03
CA LEU A 158 -9.37 5.11 16.81
C LEU A 158 -8.39 5.72 17.80
N GLY A 159 -8.84 6.67 18.63
CA GLY A 159 -7.95 7.53 19.41
C GLY A 159 -7.25 8.52 18.50
N LYS A 160 -5.96 8.74 18.72
CA LYS A 160 -5.21 9.74 17.94
C LYS A 160 -5.07 9.33 16.47
N VAL A 161 -5.56 10.18 15.58
CA VAL A 161 -5.36 10.13 14.13
C VAL A 161 -4.73 11.45 13.72
N TYR A 162 -3.69 11.38 12.90
CA TYR A 162 -2.99 12.57 12.40
C TYR A 162 -3.65 13.07 11.12
N VAL A 163 -3.55 14.38 10.87
CA VAL A 163 -4.22 15.02 9.75
C VAL A 163 -3.21 15.54 8.72
N TRP A 164 -3.31 15.03 7.51
CA TRP A 164 -2.63 15.56 6.33
C TRP A 164 -3.61 16.45 5.57
N TYR A 165 -3.46 17.76 5.77
CA TYR A 165 -4.43 18.75 5.32
C TYR A 165 -4.00 19.43 4.02
N ALA A 166 -4.79 19.29 2.97
CA ALA A 166 -4.59 19.95 1.68
C ALA A 166 -5.29 21.32 1.65
N ARG A 167 -4.50 22.37 1.44
CA ARG A 167 -4.99 23.75 1.35
C ARG A 167 -4.03 24.60 0.54
N TYR A 168 -4.39 24.93 -0.69
CA TYR A 168 -3.49 25.59 -1.63
C TYR A 168 -3.71 27.09 -1.73
N GLY A 169 -2.62 27.84 -1.99
CA GLY A 169 -2.66 29.25 -2.37
C GLY A 169 -3.09 30.22 -1.27
N VAL A 170 -3.14 29.78 0.00
CA VAL A 170 -3.53 30.59 1.15
C VAL A 170 -2.68 30.23 2.36
N SER A 171 -2.62 31.11 3.36
CA SER A 171 -2.12 30.77 4.69
C SER A 171 -3.20 30.05 5.50
N LEU A 172 -2.82 29.12 6.35
CA LEU A 172 -3.75 28.47 7.26
C LEU A 172 -4.20 29.46 8.34
N SER A 173 -5.48 29.41 8.69
CA SER A 173 -5.98 30.03 9.92
C SER A 173 -5.37 29.31 11.14
N GLU A 174 -5.46 29.91 12.32
CA GLU A 174 -4.97 29.30 13.56
C GLU A 174 -5.64 27.93 13.82
N ALA A 175 -6.95 27.83 13.61
CA ALA A 175 -7.68 26.58 13.75
C ALA A 175 -7.22 25.51 12.77
N GLU A 176 -7.01 25.85 11.48
CA GLU A 176 -6.48 24.94 10.47
C GLU A 176 -5.04 24.52 10.78
N LEU A 177 -4.20 25.44 11.27
CA LEU A 177 -2.83 25.15 11.69
C LEU A 177 -2.80 24.19 12.89
N ASN A 178 -3.68 24.37 13.86
CA ASN A 178 -3.79 23.47 15.02
C ASN A 178 -4.26 22.08 14.61
N LEU A 179 -5.14 21.99 13.63
CA LEU A 179 -5.63 20.73 13.07
C LEU A 179 -4.54 19.96 12.27
N ALA A 180 -3.78 20.67 11.41
CA ALA A 180 -2.87 20.04 10.48
C ALA A 180 -1.60 19.50 11.16
N ASP A 181 -1.31 18.22 11.03
CA ASP A 181 -0.01 17.62 11.33
C ASP A 181 0.93 17.70 10.13
N ILE A 182 0.36 17.64 8.93
CA ILE A 182 1.02 17.88 7.65
C ILE A 182 0.14 18.82 6.84
N TRP A 183 0.72 19.81 6.22
CA TRP A 183 0.03 20.75 5.32
C TRP A 183 0.56 20.62 3.90
N GLN A 184 -0.26 20.10 2.99
CA GLN A 184 0.01 20.16 1.56
C GLN A 184 -0.43 21.52 1.03
N TYR A 185 0.54 22.40 0.76
CA TYR A 185 0.27 23.82 0.50
C TYR A 185 0.29 24.19 -0.98
N THR A 186 0.81 23.33 -1.85
CA THR A 186 0.85 23.53 -3.31
C THR A 186 0.93 22.23 -4.05
N SER A 187 0.34 22.20 -5.24
CA SER A 187 0.47 21.13 -6.24
C SER A 187 1.38 21.53 -7.42
N SER A 188 2.11 22.62 -7.28
CA SER A 188 2.90 23.24 -8.37
C SER A 188 4.36 23.45 -7.99
N GLY A 189 4.85 22.72 -6.99
CA GLY A 189 6.22 22.83 -6.53
C GLY A 189 7.23 22.30 -7.54
N VAL A 190 8.45 22.82 -7.47
CA VAL A 190 9.59 22.33 -8.25
C VAL A 190 10.65 21.85 -7.28
N VAL A 191 11.04 20.59 -7.39
CA VAL A 191 12.00 19.94 -6.48
C VAL A 191 13.12 19.30 -7.29
N PRO A 192 14.40 19.57 -6.98
CA PRO A 192 15.54 18.91 -7.62
C PRO A 192 15.41 17.38 -7.51
N GLY A 193 15.44 16.69 -8.64
CA GLY A 193 15.28 15.24 -8.70
C GLY A 193 13.88 14.76 -9.06
N ILE A 194 12.91 15.67 -9.19
CA ILE A 194 11.55 15.39 -9.69
C ILE A 194 11.37 16.13 -11.01
N SER A 195 10.89 15.43 -12.03
CA SER A 195 10.54 16.06 -13.31
C SER A 195 9.17 16.71 -13.23
N GLY A 196 9.10 17.98 -13.66
CA GLY A 196 7.85 18.74 -13.66
C GLY A 196 7.44 19.23 -12.27
N LYS A 197 6.14 19.47 -12.11
CA LYS A 197 5.55 19.96 -10.87
C LYS A 197 5.19 18.79 -9.94
N CYS A 198 5.23 19.04 -8.65
CA CYS A 198 4.79 18.07 -7.63
C CYS A 198 4.11 18.79 -6.46
N ASP A 199 3.41 18.01 -5.67
CA ASP A 199 2.86 18.46 -4.40
C ASP A 199 3.97 18.68 -3.39
N ILE A 200 3.84 19.72 -2.56
CA ILE A 200 4.80 20.00 -1.48
C ILE A 200 4.08 20.21 -0.16
N ASN A 201 4.66 19.61 0.86
CA ASN A 201 4.13 19.55 2.20
C ASN A 201 5.03 20.25 3.22
N ILE A 202 4.41 20.78 4.27
CA ILE A 202 5.06 21.19 5.51
C ILE A 202 4.63 20.22 6.59
N PHE A 203 5.60 19.64 7.29
CA PHE A 203 5.39 18.72 8.40
C PHE A 203 5.54 19.48 9.70
N TYR A 204 4.52 19.43 10.55
CA TYR A 204 4.49 20.00 11.89
C TYR A 204 4.66 18.95 12.98
N THR A 205 4.58 17.68 12.62
CA THR A 205 4.74 16.54 13.52
C THR A 205 5.94 15.72 13.09
N ASP A 206 6.76 15.33 14.06
CA ASP A 206 7.84 14.37 13.86
C ASP A 206 7.30 12.96 14.11
N PHE A 207 7.08 12.24 13.00
CA PHE A 207 6.56 10.88 13.06
C PHE A 207 7.70 9.91 13.37
N GLU A 208 7.43 9.01 14.30
CA GLU A 208 8.32 7.87 14.53
C GLU A 208 8.25 6.92 13.33
N MET A 209 9.42 6.56 12.83
CA MET A 209 9.56 5.58 11.76
C MET A 209 10.64 4.59 12.11
N VAL A 210 10.34 3.32 11.88
CA VAL A 210 11.27 2.21 12.02
C VAL A 210 11.34 1.49 10.68
N SER A 211 12.46 1.63 9.98
CA SER A 211 12.69 0.86 8.76
C SER A 211 13.05 -0.58 9.12
N VAL A 212 12.62 -1.50 8.29
CA VAL A 212 13.11 -2.88 8.35
C VAL A 212 14.62 -2.82 8.13
N PRO A 213 15.44 -3.40 9.03
CA PRO A 213 16.88 -3.42 8.86
C PRO A 213 17.27 -3.99 7.49
N ALA A 214 18.22 -3.35 6.80
CA ALA A 214 18.73 -3.83 5.52
C ALA A 214 19.36 -5.24 5.62
N GLU A 215 19.67 -5.68 6.83
CA GLU A 215 20.19 -7.01 7.19
C GLU A 215 19.10 -8.00 7.64
N ARG A 216 17.81 -7.74 7.46
CA ARG A 216 16.99 -8.90 7.22
C ARG A 216 17.52 -9.47 5.89
N GLU A 217 18.58 -10.32 6.00
CA GLU A 217 18.75 -11.40 5.03
C GLU A 217 17.34 -11.83 4.69
N GLU A 218 16.97 -11.73 3.40
CA GLU A 218 15.68 -12.27 2.99
C GLU A 218 15.68 -13.71 3.50
N VAL A 219 15.14 -13.89 4.71
CA VAL A 219 15.06 -15.21 5.33
C VAL A 219 14.38 -16.06 4.29
N CYS A 220 15.08 -17.09 3.86
CA CYS A 220 14.58 -18.03 2.87
C CYS A 220 13.17 -18.44 3.31
N ASN A 221 12.14 -17.86 2.66
CA ASN A 221 10.79 -18.21 2.97
C ASN A 221 10.55 -19.61 2.40
N ILE A 222 10.55 -20.60 3.26
CA ILE A 222 10.40 -22.01 2.88
C ILE A 222 9.16 -22.26 2.00
N ASN A 223 8.10 -21.46 2.18
CA ASN A 223 6.89 -21.57 1.39
C ASN A 223 7.10 -21.03 -0.03
N ILE A 224 7.85 -19.92 -0.17
CA ILE A 224 8.21 -19.38 -1.48
C ILE A 224 9.21 -20.33 -2.16
N GLN A 225 10.17 -20.86 -1.44
CA GLN A 225 11.12 -21.83 -1.95
C GLN A 225 10.40 -23.10 -2.46
N ASN A 226 9.46 -23.62 -1.69
CA ASN A 226 8.64 -24.76 -2.09
C ASN A 226 7.79 -24.45 -3.33
N PHE A 227 7.22 -23.25 -3.43
CA PHE A 227 6.55 -22.79 -4.65
C PHE A 227 7.51 -22.75 -5.85
N GLN A 228 8.72 -22.20 -5.69
CA GLN A 228 9.74 -22.13 -6.75
C GLN A 228 10.13 -23.52 -7.25
N ARG A 229 10.33 -24.47 -6.32
CA ARG A 229 10.60 -25.88 -6.65
C ARG A 229 9.46 -26.52 -7.41
N ALA A 230 8.23 -26.37 -6.92
CA ALA A 230 7.04 -26.91 -7.56
C ALA A 230 6.82 -26.32 -8.97
N ALA A 231 6.97 -25.00 -9.10
CA ALA A 231 6.85 -24.32 -10.40
C ALA A 231 7.94 -24.79 -11.40
N ASN A 232 9.18 -24.97 -10.93
CA ASN A 232 10.25 -25.52 -11.76
C ASN A 232 9.98 -26.97 -12.21
N ALA A 233 9.44 -27.80 -11.31
CA ALA A 233 9.07 -29.20 -11.59
C ALA A 233 7.94 -29.29 -12.61
N ASP A 234 6.95 -28.39 -12.51
CA ASP A 234 5.83 -28.28 -13.46
C ASP A 234 6.22 -27.59 -14.78
N GLY A 235 7.50 -27.26 -14.97
CA GLY A 235 8.00 -26.73 -16.24
C GLY A 235 7.85 -25.23 -16.42
N TYR A 236 7.38 -24.47 -15.40
CA TYR A 236 7.32 -23.00 -15.47
C TYR A 236 8.70 -22.38 -15.55
N ARG A 237 8.81 -21.25 -16.26
CA ARG A 237 10.06 -20.54 -16.51
C ARG A 237 9.85 -19.03 -16.33
N ASP A 238 10.93 -18.31 -16.00
CA ASP A 238 10.91 -16.86 -15.95
C ASP A 238 10.71 -16.22 -17.35
N ALA A 239 10.60 -14.90 -17.42
CA ALA A 239 10.42 -14.17 -18.67
C ALA A 239 11.54 -14.38 -19.70
N LYS A 240 12.68 -14.92 -19.28
CA LYS A 240 13.84 -15.27 -20.13
C LYS A 240 13.98 -16.76 -20.38
N GLY A 241 12.97 -17.57 -20.05
CA GLY A 241 12.95 -19.02 -20.25
C GLY A 241 13.82 -19.83 -19.27
N ARG A 242 14.28 -19.24 -18.15
CA ARG A 242 15.15 -19.89 -17.17
C ARG A 242 14.33 -20.46 -16.00
N LYS A 243 14.86 -21.47 -15.33
CA LYS A 243 14.32 -21.94 -14.04
C LYS A 243 14.36 -20.81 -13.00
N LEU A 244 13.38 -20.81 -12.09
CA LEU A 244 13.43 -19.94 -10.92
C LEU A 244 14.60 -20.34 -10.02
N ALA A 245 15.26 -19.36 -9.41
CA ALA A 245 16.11 -19.60 -8.26
C ALA A 245 15.25 -20.13 -7.11
N GLU A 246 15.68 -21.20 -6.47
CA GLU A 246 14.97 -21.83 -5.34
C GLU A 246 15.50 -21.24 -4.03
N ASP A 247 15.45 -19.91 -3.93
CA ASP A 247 16.06 -19.10 -2.88
C ASP A 247 15.08 -18.65 -1.79
N GLY A 248 13.79 -18.99 -1.95
CA GLY A 248 12.74 -18.57 -1.03
C GLY A 248 12.41 -17.09 -1.10
N LYS A 249 12.83 -16.38 -2.14
CA LYS A 249 12.60 -14.95 -2.33
C LYS A 249 11.48 -14.70 -3.33
N ASP A 250 10.53 -13.82 -2.98
CA ASP A 250 9.46 -13.41 -3.89
C ASP A 250 9.90 -12.32 -4.86
N GLY A 251 11.00 -12.57 -5.54
CA GLY A 251 11.58 -11.65 -6.52
C GLY A 251 10.75 -11.55 -7.81
N PRO A 252 11.13 -10.62 -8.73
CA PRO A 252 10.39 -10.36 -9.98
C PRO A 252 10.13 -11.61 -10.82
N ASN A 253 11.05 -12.54 -10.87
CA ASN A 253 10.91 -13.78 -11.64
C ASN A 253 9.89 -14.72 -11.02
N THR A 254 9.89 -14.86 -9.68
CA THR A 254 8.87 -15.65 -8.94
C THR A 254 7.49 -15.06 -9.13
N GLN A 255 7.36 -13.74 -9.01
CA GLN A 255 6.10 -13.01 -9.25
C GLN A 255 5.64 -13.13 -10.69
N TYR A 256 6.54 -13.11 -11.67
CA TYR A 256 6.21 -13.35 -13.08
C TYR A 256 5.59 -14.73 -13.27
N VAL A 257 6.22 -15.78 -12.77
CA VAL A 257 5.71 -17.17 -12.89
C VAL A 257 4.36 -17.30 -12.18
N ARG A 258 4.22 -16.73 -10.99
CA ARG A 258 2.94 -16.71 -10.25
C ARG A 258 1.82 -16.06 -11.08
N ARG A 259 2.11 -14.94 -11.76
CA ARG A 259 1.15 -14.29 -12.68
C ARG A 259 0.81 -15.17 -13.88
N GLN A 260 1.78 -15.89 -14.46
CA GLN A 260 1.53 -16.81 -15.58
C GLN A 260 0.59 -17.93 -15.16
N ILE A 261 0.79 -18.53 -14.00
CA ILE A 261 -0.10 -19.54 -13.44
C ILE A 261 -1.53 -18.99 -13.26
N CYS A 262 -1.67 -17.78 -12.67
CA CYS A 262 -2.97 -17.13 -12.51
C CYS A 262 -3.64 -16.78 -13.84
N LEU A 263 -2.87 -16.36 -14.86
CA LEU A 263 -3.40 -16.03 -16.18
C LEU A 263 -3.86 -17.27 -16.93
N GLN A 264 -3.12 -18.37 -16.83
CA GLN A 264 -3.55 -19.66 -17.39
C GLN A 264 -4.84 -20.14 -16.72
N ALA A 265 -4.92 -20.07 -15.41
CA ALA A 265 -6.14 -20.38 -14.67
C ALA A 265 -7.33 -19.55 -15.17
N LYS A 266 -7.17 -18.22 -15.37
CA LYS A 266 -8.22 -17.34 -15.92
C LYS A 266 -8.61 -17.67 -17.37
N LYS A 267 -7.63 -17.96 -18.24
CA LYS A 267 -7.86 -18.28 -19.66
C LYS A 267 -8.73 -19.52 -19.84
N PHE A 268 -8.68 -20.45 -18.89
CA PHE A 268 -9.49 -21.67 -18.90
C PHE A 268 -10.76 -21.57 -18.04
N GLY A 269 -11.11 -20.37 -17.55
CA GLY A 269 -12.29 -20.17 -16.70
C GLY A 269 -12.14 -20.80 -15.32
N LEU A 270 -10.91 -20.86 -14.79
CA LEU A 270 -10.54 -21.65 -13.63
C LEU A 270 -9.68 -20.87 -12.64
N THR A 271 -10.08 -20.84 -11.46
CA THR A 271 -9.43 -21.45 -10.29
C THR A 271 -9.22 -22.91 -10.57
N TYR A 272 -8.05 -23.50 -10.34
CA TYR A 272 -7.76 -24.92 -10.62
C TYR A 272 -9.00 -25.80 -10.76
N LYS A 273 -9.18 -26.48 -11.93
CA LYS A 273 -10.34 -27.38 -12.12
C LYS A 273 -10.16 -28.61 -11.25
N VAL A 274 -11.25 -29.08 -10.70
CA VAL A 274 -11.33 -30.50 -10.27
C VAL A 274 -10.69 -31.35 -11.36
N GLY A 275 -9.60 -32.06 -11.03
CA GLY A 275 -8.80 -32.84 -11.97
C GLY A 275 -7.47 -32.23 -12.39
N SER A 276 -7.15 -30.96 -12.05
CA SER A 276 -5.79 -30.43 -12.21
C SER A 276 -4.80 -31.20 -11.35
N THR A 277 -3.59 -31.43 -11.87
CA THR A 277 -2.53 -32.19 -11.18
C THR A 277 -1.21 -31.42 -11.24
N GLY A 278 -0.28 -31.76 -10.37
CA GLY A 278 1.09 -31.27 -10.42
C GLY A 278 1.63 -30.80 -9.06
N GLU A 279 2.89 -30.43 -9.04
CA GLU A 279 3.59 -30.02 -7.82
C GLU A 279 3.07 -28.69 -7.26
N VAL A 280 2.59 -27.77 -8.11
CA VAL A 280 1.94 -26.53 -7.67
C VAL A 280 0.64 -26.84 -6.93
N VAL A 281 -0.11 -27.88 -7.33
CA VAL A 281 -1.33 -28.31 -6.62
C VAL A 281 -0.96 -28.91 -5.26
N LYS A 282 0.09 -29.73 -5.17
CA LYS A 282 0.60 -30.25 -3.88
C LYS A 282 1.00 -29.10 -2.94
N TRP A 283 1.74 -28.14 -3.46
CA TRP A 283 2.12 -26.96 -2.69
C TRP A 283 0.88 -26.23 -2.16
N TRP A 284 -0.15 -26.02 -3.00
CA TRP A 284 -1.39 -25.38 -2.60
C TRP A 284 -2.14 -26.17 -1.51
N GLN A 285 -2.28 -27.48 -1.68
CA GLN A 285 -2.92 -28.36 -0.70
C GLN A 285 -2.21 -28.29 0.67
N THR A 286 -0.88 -28.34 0.65
CA THR A 286 -0.07 -28.18 1.88
C THR A 286 -0.36 -26.84 2.56
N ARG A 287 -0.41 -25.74 1.79
CA ARG A 287 -0.69 -24.40 2.34
C ARG A 287 -2.10 -24.28 2.91
N CYS A 288 -3.11 -24.87 2.27
CA CYS A 288 -4.46 -24.89 2.82
C CYS A 288 -4.51 -25.64 4.16
N ASN A 289 -3.82 -26.78 4.28
CA ASN A 289 -3.74 -27.51 5.54
C ASN A 289 -3.06 -26.70 6.64
N GLU A 290 -1.94 -26.03 6.32
CA GLU A 290 -1.17 -25.23 7.29
C GLU A 290 -1.91 -23.97 7.76
N ILE A 291 -2.59 -23.26 6.85
CA ILE A 291 -3.19 -21.94 7.16
C ILE A 291 -4.62 -22.08 7.67
N LEU A 292 -5.39 -22.98 7.07
CA LEU A 292 -6.83 -23.10 7.33
C LEU A 292 -7.17 -24.25 8.27
N GLY A 293 -6.17 -25.03 8.71
CA GLY A 293 -6.38 -26.22 9.52
C GLY A 293 -7.14 -27.33 8.79
N HIS A 294 -7.09 -27.34 7.47
CA HIS A 294 -7.68 -28.41 6.67
C HIS A 294 -6.83 -29.69 6.79
N ASP A 295 -7.47 -30.82 6.72
CA ASP A 295 -6.83 -32.15 6.69
C ASP A 295 -7.09 -32.83 5.33
N GLN A 296 -6.72 -32.15 4.25
CA GLN A 296 -6.86 -32.69 2.89
C GLN A 296 -5.62 -33.45 2.48
N SER A 297 -5.81 -34.49 1.64
CA SER A 297 -4.72 -35.25 1.05
C SER A 297 -3.83 -34.32 0.18
N VAL A 298 -2.51 -34.40 0.36
CA VAL A 298 -1.50 -33.70 -0.44
C VAL A 298 -1.04 -34.62 -1.57
N ASP A 299 -1.92 -34.90 -2.50
CA ASP A 299 -1.69 -35.85 -3.60
C ASP A 299 -1.35 -35.19 -4.93
N GLY A 300 -1.37 -33.85 -4.98
CA GLY A 300 -1.16 -33.09 -6.22
C GLY A 300 -2.31 -33.17 -7.20
N LYS A 301 -3.50 -33.58 -6.75
CA LYS A 301 -4.72 -33.59 -7.57
C LYS A 301 -5.72 -32.60 -7.00
N TYR A 302 -6.18 -31.66 -7.82
CA TYR A 302 -7.19 -30.69 -7.40
C TYR A 302 -8.56 -31.35 -7.41
N GLY A 303 -8.96 -31.89 -6.25
CA GLY A 303 -10.25 -32.51 -6.01
C GLY A 303 -11.33 -31.53 -5.57
N LYS A 304 -12.53 -32.06 -5.25
CA LYS A 304 -13.65 -31.28 -4.73
C LYS A 304 -13.33 -30.63 -3.36
N ASP A 305 -12.45 -31.26 -2.59
CA ASP A 305 -12.06 -30.88 -1.23
C ASP A 305 -10.91 -29.86 -1.20
N ALA A 306 -10.29 -29.58 -2.34
CA ALA A 306 -9.22 -28.61 -2.49
C ALA A 306 -9.71 -27.18 -2.83
N ARG A 307 -10.93 -26.83 -2.40
CA ARG A 307 -11.55 -25.52 -2.66
C ARG A 307 -11.33 -24.54 -1.55
#